data_493186a72a35c328a3a33148d482b809
#
_entry.id   493186a72a35c328a3a33148d482b809
#
_cell.length_a   1.000
_cell.length_b   1.000
_cell.length_c   1.000
_cell.angle_alpha   90.00
_cell.angle_beta   90.00
_cell.angle_gamma   90.00
#
_symmetry.space_group_name_H-M   'P 1'
#
loop_
_entity.id
_entity.type
_entity.pdbx_description
1 polymer ?
#
loop_
_entity_poly.entity_id
_entity_poly.type
_entity_poly.pdbx_seq_one_letter_code
_entity_poly.pdbx_strand_id
1 'polypeptide(L)'
;MSSKLPLSGSERKFTNRRWGTSTGIGNNNCYAYAVGDYEAYRWQKSIPGDRSGLSNLNHNYTHCRGLPKRVVSDNPQKIYLAKANEKCKKGYYKVMMFVSPGRPTNYIRQGDFHFYVQHGIVEYRVKPGDTQTSVAKFFKVPEYRVKRAGKFQVGKRIVFRANIFSHKRGWATGPLLTDAKGKSIHDPRKASKNYPGLNYEKYCSSFCVSNRGIKVGKTHPQVR
;
A
#
# COMPACT_ATOMS: atom_id res chain seq x y z
N MET A 1 -10.85 18.36 14.20
CA MET A 1 -10.34 17.96 12.86
C MET A 1 -9.36 16.82 13.02
N SER A 2 -9.51 15.70 12.32
CA SER A 2 -8.53 14.59 12.39
C SER A 2 -7.23 15.06 11.73
N SER A 3 -6.13 15.12 12.51
CA SER A 3 -4.82 15.50 11.99
C SER A 3 -4.40 14.52 10.90
N LYS A 4 -3.92 15.02 9.77
CA LYS A 4 -3.37 14.19 8.69
C LYS A 4 -2.14 13.47 9.23
N LEU A 5 -1.96 12.20 8.85
CA LEU A 5 -0.75 11.45 9.20
C LEU A 5 0.49 12.15 8.61
N PRO A 6 1.60 12.27 9.36
CA PRO A 6 2.74 13.07 8.92
C PRO A 6 3.46 12.43 7.72
N LEU A 7 3.90 13.29 6.79
CA LEU A 7 4.77 12.92 5.68
C LEU A 7 6.23 13.10 6.08
N SER A 8 7.10 12.17 5.64
CA SER A 8 8.56 12.30 5.78
C SER A 8 9.17 13.25 4.77
N GLY A 9 8.51 13.42 3.61
CA GLY A 9 9.01 14.07 2.42
C GLY A 9 9.76 13.13 1.47
N SER A 10 9.78 11.83 1.77
CA SER A 10 10.46 10.81 0.98
C SER A 10 9.51 9.73 0.46
N GLU A 11 8.21 10.00 0.51
CA GLU A 11 7.19 9.09 0.03
C GLU A 11 7.33 8.86 -1.47
N ARG A 12 7.10 7.63 -1.89
CA ARG A 12 7.02 7.30 -3.32
C ARG A 12 5.84 8.03 -3.96
N LYS A 13 6.04 8.53 -5.17
CA LYS A 13 4.94 9.07 -5.98
C LYS A 13 3.92 7.95 -6.24
N PHE A 14 2.64 8.23 -6.03
CA PHE A 14 1.58 7.35 -6.54
C PHE A 14 1.56 7.43 -8.07
N THR A 15 1.60 6.29 -8.71
CA THR A 15 1.39 6.13 -10.15
C THR A 15 0.82 4.76 -10.44
N ASN A 16 -0.07 4.69 -11.43
CA ASN A 16 -0.68 3.44 -11.88
C ASN A 16 -0.01 2.89 -13.15
N ARG A 17 1.11 3.46 -13.61
CA ARG A 17 1.74 3.06 -14.87
C ARG A 17 2.20 1.61 -14.83
N ARG A 18 3.29 1.34 -14.12
CA ARG A 18 3.91 0.01 -14.05
C ARG A 18 3.03 -1.00 -13.30
N TRP A 19 2.48 -0.59 -12.17
CA TRP A 19 1.69 -1.44 -11.30
C TRP A 19 0.28 -1.74 -11.81
N GLY A 20 -0.23 -0.94 -12.76
CA GLY A 20 -1.54 -1.08 -13.36
C GLY A 20 -1.55 -1.85 -14.68
N THR A 21 -0.40 -2.33 -15.17
CA THR A 21 -0.31 -3.23 -16.32
C THR A 21 -0.75 -4.65 -15.94
N SER A 22 -1.07 -5.49 -16.93
CA SER A 22 -1.39 -6.91 -16.70
C SER A 22 -0.29 -7.62 -15.90
N THR A 23 0.98 -7.40 -16.25
CA THR A 23 2.15 -7.91 -15.52
C THR A 23 2.21 -7.35 -14.09
N GLY A 24 2.01 -6.04 -13.91
CA GLY A 24 2.01 -5.42 -12.59
C GLY A 24 0.91 -5.93 -11.69
N ILE A 25 -0.26 -6.20 -12.24
CA ILE A 25 -1.42 -6.76 -11.54
C ILE A 25 -1.16 -8.23 -11.19
N GLY A 26 -0.84 -9.07 -12.18
CA GLY A 26 -0.79 -10.52 -12.04
C GLY A 26 0.42 -11.04 -11.25
N ASN A 27 1.55 -10.31 -11.23
CA ASN A 27 2.78 -10.80 -10.60
C ASN A 27 3.01 -10.25 -9.20
N ASN A 28 2.27 -9.22 -8.79
CA ASN A 28 2.55 -8.51 -7.54
C ASN A 28 1.33 -8.50 -6.62
N ASN A 29 1.54 -8.77 -5.35
CA ASN A 29 0.51 -8.65 -4.33
C ASN A 29 0.60 -7.30 -3.58
N CYS A 30 -0.22 -7.16 -2.53
CA CYS A 30 -0.26 -5.95 -1.70
C CYS A 30 1.06 -5.67 -0.98
N TYR A 31 1.79 -6.71 -0.55
CA TYR A 31 3.06 -6.56 0.16
C TYR A 31 4.16 -6.05 -0.77
N ALA A 32 4.40 -6.73 -1.90
CA ALA A 32 5.36 -6.29 -2.91
C ALA A 32 5.08 -4.85 -3.37
N TYR A 33 3.81 -4.52 -3.61
CA TYR A 33 3.39 -3.16 -3.96
C TYR A 33 3.72 -2.14 -2.86
N ALA A 34 3.33 -2.41 -1.62
CA ALA A 34 3.50 -1.47 -0.52
C ALA A 34 4.97 -1.13 -0.25
N VAL A 35 5.86 -2.13 -0.35
CA VAL A 35 7.31 -1.91 -0.14
C VAL A 35 8.07 -1.53 -1.41
N GLY A 36 7.42 -1.57 -2.59
CA GLY A 36 7.98 -1.11 -3.85
C GLY A 36 8.88 -2.11 -4.55
N ASP A 37 8.80 -3.38 -4.21
CA ASP A 37 9.52 -4.46 -4.87
C ASP A 37 8.67 -5.03 -6.01
N TYR A 38 8.95 -4.58 -7.23
CA TYR A 38 8.21 -5.02 -8.42
C TYR A 38 8.78 -6.33 -8.94
N GLU A 39 7.93 -7.36 -8.92
CA GLU A 39 8.27 -8.68 -9.44
C GLU A 39 7.93 -8.80 -10.94
N ALA A 40 8.87 -9.34 -11.71
CA ALA A 40 8.67 -9.59 -13.13
C ALA A 40 8.05 -10.97 -13.42
N TYR A 41 8.14 -11.91 -12.48
CA TYR A 41 7.76 -13.31 -12.67
C TYR A 41 6.37 -13.62 -12.14
N ARG A 42 5.58 -14.38 -12.88
CA ARG A 42 4.22 -14.79 -12.53
C ARG A 42 4.17 -15.67 -11.27
N TRP A 43 3.06 -15.54 -10.55
CA TRP A 43 2.62 -16.45 -9.47
C TRP A 43 3.47 -16.41 -8.18
N GLN A 44 4.32 -15.44 -8.03
CA GLN A 44 5.07 -15.26 -6.78
C GLN A 44 4.37 -14.29 -5.85
N LYS A 45 3.55 -14.82 -4.94
CA LYS A 45 2.98 -14.05 -3.84
C LYS A 45 4.09 -13.83 -2.80
N SER A 46 4.62 -12.61 -2.71
CA SER A 46 5.53 -12.25 -1.62
C SER A 46 4.80 -12.33 -0.28
N ILE A 47 5.34 -13.07 0.65
CA ILE A 47 4.77 -13.31 1.98
C ILE A 47 5.72 -12.70 3.03
N PRO A 48 5.21 -11.99 4.07
CA PRO A 48 6.07 -11.49 5.14
C PRO A 48 6.91 -12.60 5.76
N GLY A 49 8.22 -12.46 5.72
CA GLY A 49 9.19 -13.44 6.21
C GLY A 49 9.78 -14.36 5.14
N ASP A 50 9.33 -14.29 3.87
CA ASP A 50 9.86 -15.16 2.81
C ASP A 50 11.36 -14.96 2.61
N ARG A 51 11.79 -13.71 2.54
CA ARG A 51 13.19 -13.37 2.31
C ARG A 51 14.08 -13.71 3.51
N SER A 52 13.56 -13.65 4.71
CA SER A 52 14.28 -13.98 5.96
C SER A 52 14.15 -15.44 6.37
N GLY A 53 13.46 -16.27 5.59
CA GLY A 53 13.20 -17.67 5.92
C GLY A 53 12.19 -17.89 7.06
N LEU A 54 11.56 -16.82 7.56
CA LEU A 54 10.62 -16.89 8.68
C LEU A 54 9.18 -17.23 8.26
N SER A 55 8.87 -17.26 6.96
CA SER A 55 7.52 -17.56 6.46
C SER A 55 7.16 -19.04 6.62
N ASN A 56 8.15 -19.93 6.64
CA ASN A 56 7.93 -21.37 6.68
C ASN A 56 7.32 -21.89 7.99
N LEU A 57 7.30 -21.06 9.04
CA LEU A 57 6.94 -21.51 10.38
C LEU A 57 5.44 -21.47 10.67
N ASN A 58 4.65 -20.70 9.94
CA ASN A 58 3.19 -20.69 10.07
C ASN A 58 2.54 -19.72 9.09
N HIS A 59 1.65 -20.18 8.23
CA HIS A 59 0.85 -19.33 7.31
C HIS A 59 -0.44 -18.78 7.94
N ASN A 60 -0.55 -18.74 9.27
CA ASN A 60 -1.72 -18.24 9.93
C ASN A 60 -1.71 -16.70 9.98
N TYR A 61 -2.63 -16.07 9.26
CA TYR A 61 -2.83 -14.62 9.18
C TYR A 61 -4.12 -14.16 9.89
N THR A 62 -4.71 -15.00 10.75
CA THR A 62 -5.92 -14.64 11.50
C THR A 62 -5.65 -13.60 12.59
N HIS A 63 -4.39 -13.41 12.95
CA HIS A 63 -3.94 -12.46 13.96
C HIS A 63 -2.57 -11.87 13.61
N CYS A 64 -2.21 -10.78 14.29
CA CYS A 64 -0.99 -10.02 14.03
C CYS A 64 0.30 -10.64 14.63
N ARG A 65 0.17 -11.69 15.47
CA ARG A 65 1.30 -12.25 16.22
C ARG A 65 2.45 -12.67 15.29
N GLY A 66 3.65 -12.11 15.51
CA GLY A 66 4.84 -12.41 14.75
C GLY A 66 4.94 -11.77 13.35
N LEU A 67 3.81 -11.37 12.74
CA LEU A 67 3.83 -10.82 11.38
C LEU A 67 4.62 -9.51 11.23
N PRO A 68 4.51 -8.53 12.13
CA PRO A 68 5.34 -7.33 12.05
C PRO A 68 6.84 -7.63 12.11
N LYS A 69 7.26 -8.59 12.95
CA LYS A 69 8.66 -9.03 13.02
C LYS A 69 9.13 -9.62 11.69
N ARG A 70 8.30 -10.44 11.03
CA ARG A 70 8.62 -11.02 9.71
C ARG A 70 8.85 -9.94 8.65
N VAL A 71 8.01 -8.90 8.62
CA VAL A 71 8.16 -7.77 7.69
C VAL A 71 9.50 -7.06 7.90
N VAL A 72 9.87 -6.78 9.15
CA VAL A 72 11.16 -6.14 9.46
C VAL A 72 12.32 -7.05 9.10
N SER A 73 12.24 -8.35 9.40
CA SER A 73 13.30 -9.32 9.13
C SER A 73 13.61 -9.53 7.65
N ASP A 74 12.65 -9.26 6.75
CA ASP A 74 12.90 -9.30 5.30
C ASP A 74 13.92 -8.24 4.83
N ASN A 75 14.02 -7.12 5.54
CA ASN A 75 14.99 -6.05 5.25
C ASN A 75 15.35 -5.30 6.55
N PRO A 76 16.13 -5.91 7.48
CA PRO A 76 16.28 -5.41 8.86
C PRO A 76 16.93 -4.02 8.96
N GLN A 77 17.76 -3.64 7.98
CA GLN A 77 18.40 -2.29 7.96
C GLN A 77 17.55 -1.25 7.22
N LYS A 78 16.47 -1.66 6.53
CA LYS A 78 15.69 -0.81 5.62
C LYS A 78 14.21 -0.73 5.99
N ILE A 79 13.77 -1.49 6.96
CA ILE A 79 12.41 -1.46 7.51
C ILE A 79 12.50 -1.42 9.03
N TYR A 80 11.76 -0.51 9.66
CA TYR A 80 11.63 -0.50 11.11
C TYR A 80 10.17 -0.24 11.52
N LEU A 81 9.81 -0.71 12.71
CA LEU A 81 8.51 -0.47 13.32
C LEU A 81 8.36 1.01 13.68
N ALA A 82 7.16 1.54 13.49
CA ALA A 82 6.82 2.91 13.82
C ALA A 82 5.40 3.00 14.38
N LYS A 83 5.12 4.01 15.20
CA LYS A 83 3.74 4.34 15.56
C LYS A 83 3.00 4.90 14.34
N ALA A 84 1.68 4.69 14.28
CA ALA A 84 0.88 5.17 13.15
C ALA A 84 1.03 6.69 12.91
N ASN A 85 1.09 7.47 13.99
CA ASN A 85 1.21 8.94 13.94
C ASN A 85 2.66 9.44 13.93
N GLU A 86 3.64 8.55 14.00
CA GLU A 86 5.06 8.90 13.96
C GLU A 86 5.46 9.29 12.55
N LYS A 87 6.27 10.35 12.41
CA LYS A 87 6.87 10.74 11.15
C LYS A 87 8.07 9.83 10.86
N CYS A 88 8.11 9.21 9.68
CA CYS A 88 9.30 8.47 9.24
C CYS A 88 10.49 9.41 9.04
N LYS A 89 11.70 8.91 9.26
CA LYS A 89 12.94 9.67 8.95
C LYS A 89 13.07 9.91 7.44
N LYS A 90 13.91 10.89 7.07
CA LYS A 90 14.23 11.16 5.65
C LYS A 90 14.75 9.89 4.96
N GLY A 91 14.32 9.65 3.73
CA GLY A 91 14.62 8.43 2.97
C GLY A 91 13.65 7.27 3.21
N TYR A 92 12.68 7.42 4.12
CA TYR A 92 11.69 6.40 4.47
C TYR A 92 10.26 6.92 4.29
N TYR A 93 9.32 6.01 4.05
CA TYR A 93 7.89 6.30 3.95
C TYR A 93 7.05 5.31 4.76
N LYS A 94 5.83 5.69 5.07
CA LYS A 94 4.94 4.89 5.92
C LYS A 94 4.21 3.80 5.14
N VAL A 95 4.20 2.61 5.74
CA VAL A 95 3.40 1.46 5.32
C VAL A 95 2.60 0.98 6.53
N MET A 96 1.35 0.57 6.33
CA MET A 96 0.49 0.01 7.37
C MET A 96 0.02 -1.39 7.02
N MET A 97 0.03 -2.29 8.00
CA MET A 97 -0.36 -3.69 7.86
C MET A 97 -1.63 -3.99 8.63
N PHE A 98 -2.51 -4.75 7.98
CA PHE A 98 -3.75 -5.27 8.53
C PHE A 98 -3.88 -6.75 8.25
N VAL A 99 -4.71 -7.45 9.02
CA VAL A 99 -5.10 -8.82 8.75
C VAL A 99 -6.61 -8.96 8.72
N SER A 100 -7.08 -9.90 7.90
CA SER A 100 -8.46 -10.40 7.92
C SER A 100 -8.45 -11.69 8.72
N PRO A 101 -9.11 -11.75 9.89
CA PRO A 101 -9.35 -13.01 10.57
C PRO A 101 -10.07 -13.95 9.61
N GLY A 102 -9.63 -15.20 9.50
CA GLY A 102 -10.23 -16.17 8.60
C GLY A 102 -11.72 -16.35 8.90
N ARG A 103 -12.53 -16.47 7.86
CA ARG A 103 -13.89 -17.03 7.98
C ARG A 103 -13.81 -18.54 7.71
N PRO A 104 -14.68 -19.36 8.28
CA PRO A 104 -14.70 -20.83 8.07
C PRO A 104 -15.21 -21.22 6.68
N THR A 105 -14.85 -20.47 5.63
CA THR A 105 -15.09 -20.83 4.23
C THR A 105 -13.83 -21.46 3.65
N ASN A 106 -13.98 -22.42 2.76
CA ASN A 106 -12.95 -23.37 2.29
C ASN A 106 -11.61 -22.76 1.80
N TYR A 107 -11.56 -21.46 1.50
CA TYR A 107 -10.37 -20.81 0.95
C TYR A 107 -9.64 -19.84 1.92
N ILE A 108 -10.21 -19.52 3.08
CA ILE A 108 -9.70 -18.43 3.94
C ILE A 108 -9.56 -18.83 5.41
N ARG A 109 -9.45 -20.14 5.70
CA ARG A 109 -9.26 -20.63 7.08
C ARG A 109 -8.03 -20.04 7.76
N GLN A 110 -7.00 -19.69 6.99
CA GLN A 110 -5.73 -19.14 7.50
C GLN A 110 -5.72 -17.61 7.60
N GLY A 111 -6.84 -16.93 7.27
CA GLY A 111 -6.88 -15.48 7.16
C GLY A 111 -6.07 -14.95 5.99
N ASP A 112 -5.93 -13.63 5.92
CA ASP A 112 -5.09 -12.98 4.92
C ASP A 112 -4.51 -11.67 5.48
N PHE A 113 -3.45 -11.17 4.89
CA PHE A 113 -2.83 -9.89 5.23
C PHE A 113 -3.03 -8.86 4.13
N HIS A 114 -2.99 -7.57 4.51
CA HIS A 114 -3.11 -6.48 3.58
C HIS A 114 -2.24 -5.29 3.97
N PHE A 115 -1.73 -4.58 2.95
CA PHE A 115 -0.83 -3.46 3.14
C PHE A 115 -1.33 -2.21 2.45
N TYR A 116 -1.12 -1.08 3.11
CA TYR A 116 -1.36 0.28 2.61
C TYR A 116 -0.06 1.06 2.61
N VAL A 117 0.14 1.91 1.61
CA VAL A 117 1.34 2.74 1.47
C VAL A 117 0.97 4.21 1.34
N GLN A 118 1.70 5.08 2.08
CA GLN A 118 1.51 6.53 2.06
C GLN A 118 2.25 7.18 0.89
N HIS A 119 1.60 8.19 0.28
CA HIS A 119 2.15 8.98 -0.81
C HIS A 119 2.09 10.48 -0.47
N GLY A 120 3.13 11.21 -0.88
CA GLY A 120 3.22 12.68 -0.77
C GLY A 120 2.97 13.40 -2.11
N ILE A 121 3.09 12.65 -3.21
CA ILE A 121 2.86 13.12 -4.58
C ILE A 121 2.00 12.11 -5.31
N VAL A 122 1.06 12.59 -6.11
CA VAL A 122 0.15 11.77 -6.91
C VAL A 122 0.29 12.13 -8.39
N GLU A 123 0.42 11.10 -9.22
CA GLU A 123 0.15 11.19 -10.65
C GLU A 123 -1.26 10.66 -10.90
N TYR A 124 -2.16 11.56 -11.26
CA TYR A 124 -3.58 11.25 -11.46
C TYR A 124 -3.94 11.35 -12.94
N ARG A 125 -4.65 10.36 -13.47
CA ARG A 125 -5.22 10.42 -14.81
C ARG A 125 -6.64 10.96 -14.70
N VAL A 126 -6.89 12.10 -15.31
CA VAL A 126 -8.22 12.75 -15.35
C VAL A 126 -9.22 11.82 -16.05
N LYS A 127 -10.34 11.58 -15.39
CA LYS A 127 -11.41 10.68 -15.84
C LYS A 127 -12.58 11.46 -16.43
N PRO A 128 -13.44 10.83 -17.23
CA PRO A 128 -14.74 11.43 -17.59
C PRO A 128 -15.52 11.81 -16.32
N GLY A 129 -16.14 13.00 -16.31
CA GLY A 129 -16.89 13.52 -15.17
C GLY A 129 -16.04 14.19 -14.08
N ASP A 130 -14.70 14.14 -14.15
CA ASP A 130 -13.86 14.88 -13.20
C ASP A 130 -13.94 16.40 -13.45
N THR A 131 -14.02 17.13 -12.34
CA THR A 131 -13.75 18.57 -12.29
C THR A 131 -12.53 18.83 -11.39
N GLN A 132 -11.86 19.96 -11.54
CA GLN A 132 -10.75 20.33 -10.66
C GLN A 132 -11.18 20.34 -9.19
N THR A 133 -12.40 20.83 -8.92
CA THR A 133 -13.00 20.85 -7.59
C THR A 133 -13.25 19.44 -7.05
N SER A 134 -13.84 18.52 -7.85
CA SER A 134 -14.10 17.13 -7.41
C SER A 134 -12.82 16.38 -7.12
N VAL A 135 -11.79 16.55 -7.94
CA VAL A 135 -10.46 15.95 -7.73
C VAL A 135 -9.79 16.55 -6.49
N ALA A 136 -9.84 17.87 -6.30
CA ALA A 136 -9.28 18.51 -5.09
C ALA A 136 -9.98 18.01 -3.81
N LYS A 137 -11.31 17.87 -3.83
CA LYS A 137 -12.11 17.33 -2.73
C LYS A 137 -11.72 15.87 -2.42
N PHE A 138 -11.60 15.02 -3.45
CA PHE A 138 -11.19 13.62 -3.30
C PHE A 138 -9.82 13.50 -2.61
N PHE A 139 -8.83 14.29 -3.02
CA PHE A 139 -7.48 14.28 -2.45
C PHE A 139 -7.33 15.13 -1.18
N LYS A 140 -8.39 15.84 -0.76
CA LYS A 140 -8.38 16.79 0.38
C LYS A 140 -7.24 17.79 0.28
N VAL A 141 -7.08 18.40 -0.90
CA VAL A 141 -6.10 19.45 -1.19
C VAL A 141 -6.78 20.73 -1.64
N PRO A 142 -6.15 21.91 -1.48
CA PRO A 142 -6.65 23.13 -2.07
C PRO A 142 -6.76 23.01 -3.60
N GLU A 143 -7.82 23.56 -4.19
CA GLU A 143 -8.11 23.43 -5.62
C GLU A 143 -6.99 23.98 -6.52
N TYR A 144 -6.31 25.04 -6.08
CA TYR A 144 -5.20 25.63 -6.82
C TYR A 144 -4.07 24.63 -7.10
N ARG A 145 -3.89 23.61 -6.26
CA ARG A 145 -2.88 22.54 -6.50
C ARG A 145 -3.24 21.68 -7.70
N VAL A 146 -4.53 21.41 -7.90
CA VAL A 146 -5.02 20.67 -9.05
C VAL A 146 -4.97 21.54 -10.31
N LYS A 147 -5.37 22.82 -10.19
CA LYS A 147 -5.31 23.80 -11.30
C LYS A 147 -3.91 23.96 -11.87
N ARG A 148 -2.88 23.98 -11.00
CA ARG A 148 -1.46 24.14 -11.38
C ARG A 148 -0.73 22.84 -11.72
N ALA A 149 -1.44 21.70 -11.69
CA ALA A 149 -0.82 20.36 -11.81
C ALA A 149 -0.57 19.93 -13.26
N GLY A 150 -0.97 20.73 -14.25
CA GLY A 150 -0.87 20.45 -15.67
C GLY A 150 -2.20 20.61 -16.41
N LYS A 151 -2.24 20.19 -17.70
CA LYS A 151 -3.43 20.28 -18.53
C LYS A 151 -4.55 19.38 -18.00
N PHE A 152 -5.60 19.98 -17.44
CA PHE A 152 -6.75 19.26 -16.89
C PHE A 152 -7.72 18.89 -18.03
N GLN A 153 -7.52 17.72 -18.61
CA GLN A 153 -8.29 17.18 -19.72
C GLN A 153 -8.43 15.67 -19.55
N VAL A 154 -9.59 15.10 -19.86
CA VAL A 154 -9.84 13.65 -19.80
C VAL A 154 -8.73 12.86 -20.49
N GLY A 155 -8.23 11.82 -19.83
CA GLY A 155 -7.14 10.98 -20.30
C GLY A 155 -5.74 11.52 -20.04
N LYS A 156 -5.55 12.83 -19.81
CA LYS A 156 -4.26 13.41 -19.46
C LYS A 156 -3.88 13.13 -18.01
N ARG A 157 -2.59 13.18 -17.73
CA ARG A 157 -2.03 12.98 -16.38
C ARG A 157 -1.62 14.31 -15.78
N ILE A 158 -2.03 14.55 -14.57
CA ILE A 158 -1.64 15.69 -13.75
C ILE A 158 -0.86 15.21 -12.53
N VAL A 159 0.08 16.03 -12.04
CA VAL A 159 0.94 15.67 -10.90
C VAL A 159 0.86 16.77 -9.84
N PHE A 160 0.51 16.40 -8.63
CA PHE A 160 0.40 17.36 -7.52
C PHE A 160 0.72 16.70 -6.17
N ARG A 161 0.97 17.53 -5.16
CA ARG A 161 1.19 17.09 -3.78
C ARG A 161 -0.14 16.75 -3.11
N ALA A 162 -0.23 15.53 -2.56
CA ALA A 162 -1.37 15.09 -1.76
C ALA A 162 -0.90 14.05 -0.72
N ASN A 163 -1.48 14.11 0.48
CA ASN A 163 -1.24 13.12 1.52
C ASN A 163 -2.36 12.08 1.48
N ILE A 164 -2.08 10.94 0.86
CA ILE A 164 -3.06 9.89 0.62
C ILE A 164 -2.40 8.52 0.71
N PHE A 165 -3.19 7.50 1.05
CA PHE A 165 -2.76 6.12 0.99
C PHE A 165 -3.33 5.41 -0.23
N SER A 166 -2.60 4.41 -0.69
CA SER A 166 -3.06 3.46 -1.69
C SER A 166 -2.82 2.04 -1.23
N HIS A 167 -3.46 1.11 -1.90
CA HIS A 167 -3.25 -0.31 -1.73
C HIS A 167 -3.45 -1.06 -3.06
N LYS A 168 -3.17 -2.35 -3.08
CA LYS A 168 -3.38 -3.24 -4.22
C LYS A 168 -4.05 -4.52 -3.73
N ARG A 169 -5.19 -4.90 -4.32
CA ARG A 169 -5.93 -6.10 -3.90
C ARG A 169 -5.34 -7.36 -4.54
N GLY A 170 -4.32 -7.90 -3.89
CA GLY A 170 -3.65 -9.12 -4.37
C GLY A 170 -3.29 -9.05 -5.87
N TRP A 171 -3.68 -10.07 -6.61
CA TRP A 171 -3.54 -10.15 -8.07
C TRP A 171 -4.78 -9.66 -8.85
N ALA A 172 -5.79 -9.15 -8.15
CA ALA A 172 -7.06 -8.77 -8.77
C ALA A 172 -7.07 -7.35 -9.34
N THR A 173 -6.28 -6.42 -8.78
CA THR A 173 -6.32 -5.02 -9.17
C THR A 173 -4.95 -4.39 -9.32
N GLY A 174 -4.86 -3.31 -10.09
CA GLY A 174 -3.78 -2.32 -9.95
C GLY A 174 -3.91 -1.54 -8.63
N PRO A 175 -3.06 -0.53 -8.42
CA PRO A 175 -3.12 0.34 -7.25
C PRO A 175 -4.44 1.12 -7.16
N LEU A 176 -5.05 1.10 -5.98
CA LEU A 176 -6.29 1.79 -5.65
C LEU A 176 -6.03 2.87 -4.60
N LEU A 177 -6.69 4.03 -4.77
CA LEU A 177 -6.71 5.15 -3.81
C LEU A 177 -7.97 5.14 -2.95
N THR A 178 -8.87 4.20 -3.22
CA THR A 178 -10.19 4.09 -2.57
C THR A 178 -10.30 2.86 -1.70
N ASP A 179 -11.06 2.99 -0.62
CA ASP A 179 -11.43 1.90 0.27
C ASP A 179 -12.56 1.03 -0.31
N ALA A 180 -13.05 0.05 0.47
CA ALA A 180 -14.11 -0.86 0.06
C ALA A 180 -15.46 -0.15 -0.20
N LYS A 181 -15.65 1.09 0.26
CA LYS A 181 -16.83 1.94 -0.01
C LYS A 181 -16.56 2.99 -1.09
N GLY A 182 -15.47 2.91 -1.83
CA GLY A 182 -15.11 3.88 -2.88
C GLY A 182 -14.60 5.23 -2.35
N LYS A 183 -14.37 5.39 -1.04
CA LYS A 183 -13.88 6.63 -0.45
C LYS A 183 -12.35 6.71 -0.47
N SER A 184 -11.81 7.91 -0.68
CA SER A 184 -10.37 8.18 -0.64
C SER A 184 -9.75 7.83 0.72
N ILE A 185 -8.56 7.20 0.71
CA ILE A 185 -7.92 6.69 1.91
C ILE A 185 -6.90 7.70 2.43
N HIS A 186 -7.23 8.43 3.49
CA HIS A 186 -6.33 9.37 4.17
C HIS A 186 -5.75 8.81 5.48
N ASP A 187 -6.43 7.83 6.07
CA ASP A 187 -5.97 7.02 7.20
C ASP A 187 -6.52 5.60 7.04
N PRO A 188 -5.68 4.60 6.74
CA PRO A 188 -6.13 3.23 6.55
C PRO A 188 -6.85 2.64 7.77
N ARG A 189 -6.60 3.12 8.98
CA ARG A 189 -7.27 2.64 10.20
C ARG A 189 -8.76 3.03 10.23
N LYS A 190 -9.14 4.09 9.49
CA LYS A 190 -10.51 4.61 9.38
C LYS A 190 -11.21 4.21 8.07
N ALA A 191 -10.46 3.62 7.14
CA ALA A 191 -10.97 3.19 5.84
C ALA A 191 -11.81 1.91 5.99
N SER A 192 -12.84 1.77 5.15
CA SER A 192 -13.57 0.51 5.02
C SER A 192 -12.69 -0.55 4.36
N LYS A 193 -12.59 -1.72 4.98
CA LYS A 193 -11.80 -2.85 4.50
C LYS A 193 -12.64 -4.11 4.29
N ASN A 194 -13.96 -3.93 4.31
CA ASN A 194 -14.93 -5.02 4.15
C ASN A 194 -15.14 -5.33 2.65
N TYR A 195 -14.27 -6.15 2.12
CA TYR A 195 -14.38 -6.69 0.76
C TYR A 195 -15.14 -8.03 0.76
N PRO A 196 -15.79 -8.42 -0.34
CA PRO A 196 -16.41 -9.74 -0.45
C PRO A 196 -15.43 -10.85 -0.06
N GLY A 197 -15.80 -11.64 0.96
CA GLY A 197 -14.98 -12.75 1.49
C GLY A 197 -13.81 -12.37 2.39
N LEU A 198 -13.38 -11.11 2.43
CA LEU A 198 -12.22 -10.65 3.19
C LEU A 198 -12.50 -9.31 3.89
N ASN A 199 -12.31 -9.25 5.20
CA ASN A 199 -12.40 -8.01 5.96
C ASN A 199 -11.10 -7.79 6.75
N TYR A 200 -10.22 -6.92 6.26
CA TYR A 200 -8.93 -6.60 6.86
C TYR A 200 -9.07 -5.59 8.01
N GLU A 201 -9.95 -5.87 8.98
CA GLU A 201 -10.29 -4.94 10.05
C GLU A 201 -9.21 -4.79 11.12
N LYS A 202 -8.42 -5.84 11.35
CA LYS A 202 -7.46 -5.87 12.43
C LYS A 202 -6.15 -5.18 12.03
N TYR A 203 -5.92 -4.00 12.58
CA TYR A 203 -4.65 -3.28 12.43
C TYR A 203 -3.53 -3.99 13.19
N CYS A 204 -2.40 -4.26 12.52
CA CYS A 204 -1.24 -4.93 13.12
C CYS A 204 -0.12 -3.97 13.50
N SER A 205 0.31 -3.16 12.55
CA SER A 205 1.46 -2.27 12.77
C SER A 205 1.59 -1.23 11.67
N SER A 206 2.38 -0.20 11.96
CA SER A 206 2.98 0.67 10.95
C SER A 206 4.47 0.43 10.87
N PHE A 207 4.99 0.67 9.68
CA PHE A 207 6.42 0.57 9.37
C PHE A 207 6.88 1.84 8.69
N CYS A 208 8.15 2.18 8.91
CA CYS A 208 8.88 3.07 8.03
C CYS A 208 9.77 2.23 7.12
N VAL A 209 9.54 2.34 5.82
CA VAL A 209 10.19 1.55 4.77
C VAL A 209 11.09 2.45 3.96
N SER A 210 12.34 2.04 3.74
CA SER A 210 13.28 2.77 2.87
C SER A 210 12.71 2.92 1.46
N ASN A 211 12.89 4.08 0.85
CA ASN A 211 12.43 4.32 -0.51
C ASN A 211 13.36 3.70 -1.59
N ARG A 212 14.40 2.96 -1.17
CA ARG A 212 15.39 2.33 -2.07
C ARG A 212 15.77 0.92 -1.61
N GLY A 213 15.91 0.02 -2.58
CA GLY A 213 16.57 -1.27 -2.41
C GLY A 213 15.86 -2.26 -1.49
N ILE A 214 14.54 -2.17 -1.36
CA ILE A 214 13.73 -3.17 -0.67
C ILE A 214 13.53 -4.36 -1.59
N LYS A 215 13.63 -5.56 -1.02
CA LYS A 215 13.41 -6.84 -1.68
C LYS A 215 12.59 -7.75 -0.78
N VAL A 216 11.51 -8.33 -1.28
CA VAL A 216 10.63 -9.23 -0.52
C VAL A 216 10.20 -10.46 -1.31
N GLY A 217 10.46 -10.49 -2.61
CA GLY A 217 10.14 -11.63 -3.47
C GLY A 217 11.05 -12.84 -3.24
N LYS A 218 10.52 -14.05 -3.46
CA LYS A 218 11.27 -15.31 -3.34
C LYS A 218 12.41 -15.46 -4.34
N THR A 219 12.37 -14.72 -5.45
CA THR A 219 13.43 -14.72 -6.48
C THR A 219 14.72 -14.05 -6.03
N HIS A 220 14.68 -13.32 -4.92
CA HIS A 220 15.86 -12.64 -4.40
C HIS A 220 16.63 -13.56 -3.43
N PRO A 221 17.98 -13.46 -3.37
CA PRO A 221 18.77 -14.19 -2.40
C PRO A 221 18.25 -13.94 -0.98
N GLN A 222 18.22 -15.01 -0.19
CA GLN A 222 17.84 -14.90 1.23
C GLN A 222 18.84 -14.01 1.98
N VAL A 223 18.34 -13.26 2.96
CA VAL A 223 19.19 -12.55 3.92
C VAL A 223 19.73 -13.59 4.89
N ARG A 224 21.03 -13.81 4.88
CA ARG A 224 21.75 -14.66 5.86
C ARG A 224 22.02 -13.89 7.14
#